data_1136e2e410c42609e8476f6f159e0129
#
_entry.id   1136e2e410c42609e8476f6f159e0129
#
_cell.length_a   1.000
_cell.length_b   1.000
_cell.length_c   1.000
_cell.angle_alpha   90.00
_cell.angle_beta   90.00
_cell.angle_gamma   90.00
#
_symmetry.space_group_name_H-M   'P 1'
#
loop_
_entity.id
_entity.type
_entity.pdbx_description
1 polymer ?
#
loop_
_entity_poly.entity_id
_entity_poly.type
_entity_poly.pdbx_seq_one_letter_code
_entity_poly.pdbx_strand_id
1 'polypeptide(L)'
;LLEHDVGVLFQNDNINTLDPDSEFRLVVMAGVAQDEVRKLSERLKFGFRQAIKNGHVLGNDRLWGYDKSGCVLTVNETEAQAVRRIFDLYANQQLGIRRISQILFDEGFTSRQGNAFNVLTIRHILCNPKYKGWYCANKSQTVDYRSKRKVFLEESEWVMYPDSSIPAIVSEELWDRANALYKRRSEQMMSNQSAAEFYNRYPYSGKIICEEHGTSFHRQVLKSAKG
;
A
#
# COMPACT_ATOMS: atom_id res chain seq x y z
N LEU A 1 33.39 9.83 -22.07
CA LEU A 1 34.67 9.98 -21.37
C LEU A 1 35.80 9.48 -22.26
N LEU A 2 35.72 8.30 -22.86
CA LEU A 2 36.73 7.76 -23.79
C LEU A 2 36.91 8.62 -25.02
N GLU A 3 35.86 9.25 -25.56
CA GLU A 3 35.95 10.19 -26.70
C GLU A 3 36.78 11.45 -26.40
N HIS A 4 37.03 11.74 -25.14
CA HIS A 4 37.80 12.87 -24.65
C HIS A 4 39.09 12.47 -23.95
N ASP A 5 39.59 11.24 -24.15
CA ASP A 5 40.80 10.69 -23.52
C ASP A 5 40.82 10.79 -21.97
N VAL A 6 39.61 10.79 -21.36
CA VAL A 6 39.48 10.83 -19.90
C VAL A 6 39.34 9.40 -19.37
N GLY A 7 40.38 8.92 -18.67
CA GLY A 7 40.39 7.64 -17.98
C GLY A 7 39.83 7.74 -16.60
N VAL A 8 39.14 6.68 -16.16
CA VAL A 8 38.67 6.47 -14.76
C VAL A 8 39.43 5.30 -14.17
N LEU A 9 40.08 5.52 -13.05
CA LEU A 9 40.76 4.47 -12.29
C LEU A 9 39.89 4.02 -11.11
N PHE A 10 39.41 2.77 -11.15
CA PHE A 10 38.75 2.11 -10.01
C PHE A 10 39.83 1.53 -9.08
N GLN A 11 40.19 2.25 -8.04
CA GLN A 11 41.32 1.91 -7.18
C GLN A 11 41.20 0.56 -6.50
N ASN A 12 39.98 0.20 -6.00
CA ASN A 12 39.75 -1.06 -5.30
C ASN A 12 39.86 -2.29 -6.20
N ASP A 13 39.46 -2.14 -7.46
CA ASP A 13 39.40 -3.23 -8.43
C ASP A 13 40.59 -3.24 -9.39
N ASN A 14 41.46 -2.23 -9.27
CA ASN A 14 42.62 -2.00 -10.13
C ASN A 14 42.27 -2.05 -11.61
N ILE A 15 41.21 -1.32 -12.02
CA ILE A 15 40.75 -1.23 -13.40
C ILE A 15 40.92 0.20 -13.88
N ASN A 16 41.66 0.37 -14.96
CA ASN A 16 41.79 1.63 -15.68
C ASN A 16 40.99 1.56 -17.00
N THR A 17 40.02 2.47 -17.19
CA THR A 17 39.16 2.45 -18.40
C THR A 17 39.88 2.74 -19.70
N LEU A 18 41.13 3.16 -19.67
CA LEU A 18 41.96 3.33 -20.87
C LEU A 18 42.60 2.01 -21.34
N ASP A 19 42.60 0.97 -20.48
CA ASP A 19 43.15 -0.33 -20.88
C ASP A 19 42.17 -1.07 -21.80
N PRO A 20 42.65 -1.75 -22.85
CA PRO A 20 41.79 -2.43 -23.83
C PRO A 20 40.86 -3.47 -23.24
N ASP A 21 41.30 -4.16 -22.18
CA ASP A 21 40.51 -5.23 -21.51
C ASP A 21 39.59 -4.69 -20.41
N SER A 22 39.60 -3.40 -20.13
CA SER A 22 38.86 -2.79 -19.02
C SER A 22 37.36 -2.91 -19.19
N GLU A 23 36.85 -2.75 -20.40
CA GLU A 23 35.43 -2.86 -20.72
C GLU A 23 34.89 -4.26 -20.40
N PHE A 24 35.60 -5.29 -20.84
CA PHE A 24 35.20 -6.68 -20.54
C PHE A 24 35.22 -6.96 -19.04
N ARG A 25 36.27 -6.52 -18.34
CA ARG A 25 36.37 -6.70 -16.87
C ARG A 25 35.23 -6.02 -16.14
N LEU A 26 34.89 -4.75 -16.53
CA LEU A 26 33.76 -4.02 -15.96
C LEU A 26 32.43 -4.71 -16.21
N VAL A 27 32.18 -5.23 -17.42
CA VAL A 27 30.96 -5.94 -17.76
C VAL A 27 30.82 -7.22 -16.92
N VAL A 28 31.89 -7.99 -16.79
CA VAL A 28 31.91 -9.20 -15.95
C VAL A 28 31.63 -8.86 -14.49
N MET A 29 32.31 -7.85 -13.92
CA MET A 29 32.11 -7.44 -12.54
C MET A 29 30.70 -6.91 -12.30
N ALA A 30 30.16 -6.09 -13.21
CA ALA A 30 28.79 -5.63 -13.14
C ALA A 30 27.78 -6.81 -13.19
N GLY A 31 28.04 -7.81 -14.01
CA GLY A 31 27.24 -9.04 -14.08
C GLY A 31 27.25 -9.83 -12.76
N VAL A 32 28.42 -10.02 -12.15
CA VAL A 32 28.56 -10.67 -10.84
C VAL A 32 27.82 -9.88 -9.75
N ALA A 33 28.03 -8.58 -9.67
CA ALA A 33 27.36 -7.72 -8.70
C ALA A 33 25.83 -7.77 -8.86
N GLN A 34 25.31 -7.78 -10.07
CA GLN A 34 23.88 -7.94 -10.32
C GLN A 34 23.35 -9.31 -9.88
N ASP A 35 24.10 -10.40 -10.10
CA ASP A 35 23.70 -11.74 -9.65
C ASP A 35 23.70 -11.85 -8.12
N GLU A 36 24.65 -11.23 -7.44
CA GLU A 36 24.68 -11.17 -5.98
C GLU A 36 23.45 -10.46 -5.42
N VAL A 37 23.06 -9.30 -5.98
CA VAL A 37 21.85 -8.58 -5.56
C VAL A 37 20.59 -9.42 -5.82
N ARG A 38 20.52 -10.13 -6.96
CA ARG A 38 19.42 -11.06 -7.26
C ARG A 38 19.32 -12.16 -6.22
N LYS A 39 20.43 -12.85 -5.93
CA LYS A 39 20.50 -13.93 -4.91
C LYS A 39 20.14 -13.41 -3.52
N LEU A 40 20.59 -12.23 -3.15
CA LEU A 40 20.22 -11.60 -1.88
C LEU A 40 18.72 -11.36 -1.80
N SER A 41 18.11 -10.83 -2.88
CA SER A 41 16.66 -10.62 -2.95
C SER A 41 15.88 -11.93 -2.79
N GLU A 42 16.33 -13.02 -3.43
CA GLU A 42 15.70 -14.34 -3.31
C GLU A 42 15.80 -14.90 -1.89
N ARG A 43 16.97 -14.76 -1.24
CA ARG A 43 17.17 -15.18 0.16
C ARG A 43 16.27 -14.40 1.11
N LEU A 44 16.13 -13.09 0.93
CA LEU A 44 15.21 -12.26 1.72
C LEU A 44 13.75 -12.68 1.52
N LYS A 45 13.32 -12.92 0.28
CA LYS A 45 11.97 -13.42 -0.01
C LYS A 45 11.71 -14.78 0.66
N PHE A 46 12.69 -15.67 0.63
CA PHE A 46 12.61 -16.95 1.32
C PHE A 46 12.50 -16.79 2.84
N GLY A 47 13.35 -15.94 3.43
CA GLY A 47 13.32 -15.63 4.88
C GLY A 47 11.99 -15.06 5.32
N PHE A 48 11.40 -14.12 4.56
CA PHE A 48 10.08 -13.60 4.86
C PHE A 48 8.97 -14.66 4.77
N ARG A 49 9.00 -15.54 3.76
CA ARG A 49 8.03 -16.65 3.68
C ARG A 49 8.16 -17.61 4.86
N GLN A 50 9.38 -17.89 5.29
CA GLN A 50 9.60 -18.75 6.47
C GLN A 50 9.13 -18.08 7.76
N ALA A 51 9.40 -16.78 7.93
CA ALA A 51 8.90 -16.01 9.07
C ALA A 51 7.35 -15.99 9.11
N ILE A 52 6.70 -15.83 7.96
CA ILE A 52 5.24 -15.91 7.84
C ILE A 52 4.72 -17.29 8.26
N LYS A 53 5.36 -18.37 7.79
CA LYS A 53 5.00 -19.74 8.18
C LYS A 53 5.16 -20.02 9.67
N ASN A 54 6.13 -19.36 10.30
CA ASN A 54 6.39 -19.47 11.74
C ASN A 54 5.48 -18.52 12.58
N GLY A 55 4.49 -17.86 11.97
CA GLY A 55 3.56 -16.98 12.67
C GLY A 55 4.16 -15.64 13.12
N HIS A 56 5.35 -15.28 12.66
CA HIS A 56 5.92 -13.99 13.01
C HIS A 56 5.15 -12.83 12.39
N VAL A 57 4.65 -11.92 13.21
CA VAL A 57 3.95 -10.72 12.75
C VAL A 57 4.95 -9.75 12.14
N LEU A 58 5.05 -9.78 10.82
CA LEU A 58 5.93 -8.89 10.04
C LEU A 58 5.26 -7.54 9.77
N GLY A 59 6.04 -6.47 9.86
CA GLY A 59 5.53 -5.12 9.68
C GLY A 59 4.62 -4.68 10.84
N ASN A 60 3.81 -3.67 10.66
CA ASN A 60 2.79 -3.17 11.60
C ASN A 60 3.33 -2.47 12.87
N ASP A 61 4.45 -1.81 12.77
CA ASP A 61 4.95 -1.00 13.89
C ASP A 61 4.02 0.18 14.24
N ARG A 62 3.05 0.47 13.37
CA ARG A 62 2.10 1.59 13.50
C ARG A 62 0.64 1.18 13.25
N LEU A 63 0.27 -0.03 13.67
CA LEU A 63 -1.14 -0.45 13.58
C LEU A 63 -1.95 0.27 14.66
N TRP A 64 -3.05 0.93 14.28
CA TRP A 64 -3.95 1.60 15.22
C TRP A 64 -4.61 0.59 16.16
N GLY A 65 -4.73 0.95 17.43
CA GLY A 65 -5.31 0.09 18.44
C GLY A 65 -4.40 -1.02 18.95
N TYR A 66 -3.15 -1.08 18.45
CA TYR A 66 -2.17 -2.05 18.93
C TYR A 66 -0.82 -1.41 19.22
N ASP A 67 -0.20 -1.89 20.28
CA ASP A 67 1.22 -1.72 20.56
C ASP A 67 1.96 -2.99 20.17
N LYS A 68 3.13 -2.84 19.56
CA LYS A 68 3.97 -3.96 19.13
C LYS A 68 5.24 -4.02 19.97
N SER A 69 5.45 -5.17 20.59
CA SER A 69 6.71 -5.51 21.26
C SER A 69 7.32 -6.76 20.62
N GLY A 70 8.40 -6.57 19.85
CA GLY A 70 8.99 -7.65 19.07
C GLY A 70 8.03 -8.23 18.03
N CYS A 71 7.61 -9.47 18.21
CA CYS A 71 6.66 -10.17 17.33
C CYS A 71 5.22 -10.22 17.89
N VAL A 72 4.98 -9.65 19.07
CA VAL A 72 3.68 -9.72 19.77
C VAL A 72 2.93 -8.41 19.61
N LEU A 73 1.64 -8.50 19.36
CA LEU A 73 0.70 -7.37 19.37
C LEU A 73 -0.11 -7.40 20.67
N THR A 74 -0.18 -6.26 21.36
CA THR A 74 -1.04 -6.04 22.52
C THR A 74 -2.04 -4.93 22.20
N VAL A 75 -3.26 -5.03 22.74
CA VAL A 75 -4.27 -4.00 22.52
C VAL A 75 -3.91 -2.74 23.28
N ASN A 76 -3.86 -1.62 22.58
CA ASN A 76 -3.82 -0.30 23.17
C ASN A 76 -5.26 0.19 23.34
N GLU A 77 -5.78 0.17 24.57
CA GLU A 77 -7.20 0.38 24.83
C GLU A 77 -7.66 1.81 24.43
N THR A 78 -6.83 2.81 24.58
CA THR A 78 -7.16 4.18 24.17
C THR A 78 -7.37 4.31 22.66
N GLU A 79 -6.50 3.70 21.87
CA GLU A 79 -6.63 3.68 20.42
C GLU A 79 -7.72 2.69 19.95
N ALA A 80 -7.93 1.59 20.67
CA ALA A 80 -8.91 0.56 20.35
C ALA A 80 -10.35 1.09 20.43
N GLN A 81 -10.64 2.03 21.33
CA GLN A 81 -11.94 2.70 21.39
C GLN A 81 -12.28 3.40 20.07
N ALA A 82 -11.33 4.13 19.48
CA ALA A 82 -11.52 4.75 18.17
C ALA A 82 -11.77 3.70 17.07
N VAL A 83 -11.05 2.58 17.12
CA VAL A 83 -11.24 1.48 16.15
C VAL A 83 -12.65 0.88 16.28
N ARG A 84 -13.09 0.54 17.49
CA ARG A 84 -14.46 0.02 17.73
C ARG A 84 -15.52 1.02 17.24
N ARG A 85 -15.30 2.32 17.48
CA ARG A 85 -16.20 3.37 17.05
C ARG A 85 -16.27 3.48 15.52
N ILE A 86 -15.15 3.33 14.82
CA ILE A 86 -15.10 3.29 13.35
C ILE A 86 -15.96 2.15 12.81
N PHE A 87 -15.82 0.94 13.36
CA PHE A 87 -16.60 -0.21 12.93
C PHE A 87 -18.09 -0.06 13.22
N ASP A 88 -18.46 0.48 14.37
CA ASP A 88 -19.85 0.77 14.72
C ASP A 88 -20.49 1.76 13.75
N LEU A 89 -19.87 2.91 13.54
CA LEU A 89 -20.35 3.93 12.62
C LEU A 89 -20.45 3.43 11.18
N TYR A 90 -19.51 2.56 10.77
CA TYR A 90 -19.48 2.07 9.40
C TYR A 90 -20.46 0.91 9.16
N ALA A 91 -20.46 -0.12 10.02
CA ALA A 91 -21.25 -1.33 9.83
C ALA A 91 -22.70 -1.21 10.31
N ASN A 92 -22.94 -0.53 11.45
CA ASN A 92 -24.27 -0.43 12.04
C ASN A 92 -25.02 0.81 11.51
N GLN A 93 -24.34 1.98 11.47
CA GLN A 93 -24.96 3.23 11.00
C GLN A 93 -24.76 3.49 9.51
N GLN A 94 -23.99 2.64 8.82
CA GLN A 94 -23.73 2.68 7.39
C GLN A 94 -23.20 4.05 6.87
N LEU A 95 -22.48 4.79 7.69
CA LEU A 95 -21.97 6.11 7.35
C LEU A 95 -20.80 6.01 6.34
N GLY A 96 -20.60 7.09 5.59
CA GLY A 96 -19.45 7.21 4.68
C GLY A 96 -18.17 7.54 5.44
N ILE A 97 -17.02 7.07 4.96
CA ILE A 97 -15.70 7.21 5.62
C ILE A 97 -15.36 8.68 5.94
N ARG A 98 -15.69 9.63 5.05
CA ARG A 98 -15.44 11.06 5.30
C ARG A 98 -16.29 11.59 6.47
N ARG A 99 -17.55 11.15 6.58
CA ARG A 99 -18.43 11.53 7.69
C ARG A 99 -17.95 10.92 9.00
N ILE A 100 -17.46 9.66 8.97
CA ILE A 100 -16.87 9.01 10.14
C ILE A 100 -15.64 9.78 10.63
N SER A 101 -14.75 10.21 9.72
CA SER A 101 -13.59 11.03 10.10
C SER A 101 -13.99 12.31 10.85
N GLN A 102 -15.06 12.98 10.41
CA GLN A 102 -15.56 14.20 11.07
C GLN A 102 -16.15 13.88 12.45
N ILE A 103 -17.01 12.86 12.54
CA ILE A 103 -17.64 12.45 13.81
C ILE A 103 -16.59 12.07 14.85
N LEU A 104 -15.56 11.28 14.45
CA LEU A 104 -14.48 10.91 15.35
C LEU A 104 -13.74 12.13 15.89
N PHE A 105 -13.49 13.11 15.03
CA PHE A 105 -12.83 14.35 15.44
C PHE A 105 -13.71 15.16 16.39
N ASP A 106 -15.01 15.28 16.12
CA ASP A 106 -15.99 15.95 16.97
C ASP A 106 -16.16 15.25 18.34
N GLU A 107 -16.02 13.91 18.39
CA GLU A 107 -16.01 13.09 19.60
C GLU A 107 -14.66 13.13 20.36
N GLY A 108 -13.65 13.83 19.83
CA GLY A 108 -12.33 13.97 20.44
C GLY A 108 -11.31 12.87 20.08
N PHE A 109 -11.66 11.95 19.19
CA PHE A 109 -10.71 10.98 18.68
C PHE A 109 -9.82 11.63 17.59
N THR A 110 -8.54 11.75 17.88
CA THR A 110 -7.56 12.34 16.97
C THR A 110 -6.50 11.32 16.56
N SER A 111 -5.85 11.58 15.43
CA SER A 111 -4.65 10.84 15.03
C SER A 111 -3.51 11.08 16.04
N ARG A 112 -2.46 10.26 16.00
CA ARG A 112 -1.25 10.45 16.84
C ARG A 112 -0.60 11.83 16.67
N GLN A 113 -0.96 12.57 15.63
CA GLN A 113 -0.50 13.94 15.35
C GLN A 113 -1.51 15.01 15.80
N GLY A 114 -2.60 14.64 16.47
CA GLY A 114 -3.65 15.57 16.91
C GLY A 114 -4.65 15.98 15.82
N ASN A 115 -4.55 15.46 14.61
CA ASN A 115 -5.44 15.78 13.50
C ASN A 115 -6.60 14.80 13.37
N ALA A 116 -7.61 15.13 12.58
CA ALA A 116 -8.67 14.19 12.18
C ALA A 116 -8.09 12.97 11.46
N PHE A 117 -8.75 11.83 11.60
CA PHE A 117 -8.34 10.59 10.90
C PHE A 117 -8.40 10.78 9.39
N ASN A 118 -7.30 10.45 8.71
CA ASN A 118 -7.30 10.43 7.25
C ASN A 118 -8.23 9.32 6.72
N VAL A 119 -8.92 9.59 5.62
CA VAL A 119 -9.79 8.64 4.92
C VAL A 119 -9.07 7.33 4.60
N LEU A 120 -7.80 7.38 4.20
CA LEU A 120 -6.98 6.20 3.94
C LEU A 120 -6.71 5.38 5.20
N THR A 121 -6.50 6.04 6.35
CA THR A 121 -6.30 5.35 7.63
C THR A 121 -7.55 4.58 8.03
N ILE A 122 -8.73 5.20 7.96
CA ILE A 122 -10.01 4.53 8.26
C ILE A 122 -10.23 3.37 7.29
N ARG A 123 -9.96 3.56 6.01
CA ARG A 123 -10.02 2.48 5.01
C ARG A 123 -9.12 1.30 5.37
N HIS A 124 -7.87 1.56 5.74
CA HIS A 124 -6.92 0.53 6.15
C HIS A 124 -7.39 -0.21 7.41
N ILE A 125 -8.01 0.49 8.37
CA ILE A 125 -8.60 -0.13 9.55
C ILE A 125 -9.73 -1.08 9.14
N LEU A 126 -10.70 -0.64 8.35
CA LEU A 126 -11.86 -1.44 7.92
C LEU A 126 -11.46 -2.70 7.12
N CYS A 127 -10.36 -2.63 6.34
CA CYS A 127 -9.92 -3.73 5.48
C CYS A 127 -8.84 -4.65 6.09
N ASN A 128 -8.45 -4.44 7.36
CA ASN A 128 -7.38 -5.24 7.94
C ASN A 128 -7.92 -6.38 8.82
N PRO A 129 -7.72 -7.67 8.44
CA PRO A 129 -8.23 -8.82 9.19
C PRO A 129 -7.67 -8.95 10.61
N LYS A 130 -6.55 -8.29 10.93
CA LYS A 130 -5.97 -8.33 12.28
C LYS A 130 -6.93 -7.82 13.37
N TYR A 131 -7.82 -6.90 13.02
CA TYR A 131 -8.80 -6.37 13.95
C TYR A 131 -9.83 -7.41 14.43
N LYS A 132 -10.06 -8.48 13.67
CA LYS A 132 -10.88 -9.62 14.07
C LYS A 132 -10.07 -10.81 14.66
N GLY A 133 -8.77 -10.61 14.94
CA GLY A 133 -7.91 -11.66 15.50
C GLY A 133 -7.36 -12.65 14.47
N TRP A 134 -7.20 -12.22 13.22
CA TRP A 134 -6.64 -13.05 12.17
C TRP A 134 -5.23 -12.62 11.80
N TYR A 135 -4.35 -13.59 11.63
CA TYR A 135 -3.08 -13.34 10.97
C TYR A 135 -3.31 -12.96 9.50
N CYS A 136 -2.60 -11.96 9.03
CA CYS A 136 -2.66 -11.57 7.64
C CYS A 136 -1.30 -11.05 7.17
N ALA A 137 -0.74 -11.70 6.18
CA ALA A 137 0.54 -11.34 5.56
C ALA A 137 0.50 -11.57 4.04
N ASN A 138 1.60 -11.25 3.36
CA ASN A 138 1.76 -11.41 1.91
C ASN A 138 0.76 -10.58 1.07
N LYS A 139 0.40 -9.38 1.53
CA LYS A 139 -0.53 -8.49 0.78
C LYS A 139 0.10 -7.85 -0.45
N SER A 140 1.41 -7.83 -0.54
CA SER A 140 2.15 -7.25 -1.67
C SER A 140 3.45 -8.00 -1.93
N GLN A 141 3.85 -8.02 -3.19
CA GLN A 141 5.09 -8.63 -3.63
C GLN A 141 5.90 -7.62 -4.46
N THR A 142 7.22 -7.63 -4.29
CA THR A 142 8.13 -6.92 -5.19
C THR A 142 8.37 -7.78 -6.42
N VAL A 143 7.94 -7.30 -7.58
CA VAL A 143 8.03 -8.05 -8.85
C VAL A 143 9.48 -8.20 -9.26
N ASP A 144 10.21 -7.08 -9.29
CA ASP A 144 11.59 -7.06 -9.74
C ASP A 144 12.48 -6.32 -8.73
N TYR A 145 13.64 -6.89 -8.44
CA TYR A 145 14.61 -6.32 -7.52
C TYR A 145 15.23 -5.02 -8.04
N ARG A 146 15.25 -4.81 -9.36
CA ARG A 146 15.80 -3.61 -10.01
C ARG A 146 14.84 -2.42 -9.90
N SER A 147 13.61 -2.61 -10.33
CA SER A 147 12.59 -1.55 -10.33
C SER A 147 12.01 -1.27 -8.94
N LYS A 148 12.20 -2.20 -7.97
CA LYS A 148 11.58 -2.19 -6.64
C LYS A 148 10.05 -2.00 -6.69
N ARG A 149 9.43 -2.24 -7.85
CA ARG A 149 7.99 -2.10 -8.04
C ARG A 149 7.24 -3.12 -7.19
N LYS A 150 6.35 -2.62 -6.34
CA LYS A 150 5.43 -3.45 -5.55
C LYS A 150 4.13 -3.61 -6.31
N VAL A 151 3.62 -4.84 -6.33
CA VAL A 151 2.28 -5.18 -6.80
C VAL A 151 1.51 -5.70 -5.60
N PHE A 152 0.28 -5.21 -5.44
CA PHE A 152 -0.64 -5.74 -4.44
C PHE A 152 -1.25 -7.02 -5.00
N LEU A 153 -1.24 -8.06 -4.16
CA LEU A 153 -1.79 -9.36 -4.49
C LEU A 153 -3.30 -9.37 -4.20
N GLU A 154 -4.02 -10.25 -4.88
CA GLU A 154 -5.42 -10.50 -4.57
C GLU A 154 -5.59 -11.15 -3.19
N GLU A 155 -6.76 -11.00 -2.58
CA GLU A 155 -7.03 -11.55 -1.25
C GLU A 155 -6.87 -13.08 -1.20
N SER A 156 -7.10 -13.77 -2.31
CA SER A 156 -6.88 -15.22 -2.47
C SER A 156 -5.42 -15.65 -2.31
N GLU A 157 -4.48 -14.74 -2.58
CA GLU A 157 -3.03 -14.98 -2.48
C GLU A 157 -2.47 -14.56 -1.10
N TRP A 158 -3.29 -13.94 -0.27
CA TRP A 158 -2.86 -13.54 1.06
C TRP A 158 -2.77 -14.77 1.98
N VAL A 159 -1.81 -14.73 2.89
CA VAL A 159 -1.74 -15.75 3.96
C VAL A 159 -2.61 -15.26 5.11
N MET A 160 -3.76 -15.87 5.30
CA MET A 160 -4.72 -15.52 6.34
C MET A 160 -5.17 -16.75 7.10
N TYR A 161 -5.16 -16.68 8.43
CA TYR A 161 -5.71 -17.70 9.34
C TYR A 161 -6.04 -17.09 10.70
N PRO A 162 -6.97 -17.67 11.47
CA PRO A 162 -7.23 -17.26 12.85
C PRO A 162 -5.97 -17.47 13.70
N ASP A 163 -5.58 -16.46 14.46
CA ASP A 163 -4.38 -16.53 15.31
C ASP A 163 -4.67 -15.98 16.70
N SER A 164 -4.63 -16.84 17.69
CA SER A 164 -4.87 -16.49 19.10
C SER A 164 -3.82 -15.54 19.68
N SER A 165 -2.66 -15.40 19.03
CA SER A 165 -1.62 -14.44 19.44
C SER A 165 -1.95 -13.00 19.03
N ILE A 166 -2.95 -12.79 18.16
CA ILE A 166 -3.44 -11.47 17.75
C ILE A 166 -4.75 -11.20 18.47
N PRO A 167 -4.76 -10.36 19.51
CA PRO A 167 -6.00 -10.06 20.24
C PRO A 167 -6.98 -9.29 19.34
N ALA A 168 -8.21 -9.79 19.22
CA ALA A 168 -9.25 -9.13 18.46
C ALA A 168 -9.73 -7.84 19.14
N ILE A 169 -9.87 -6.74 18.40
CA ILE A 169 -10.48 -5.49 18.89
C ILE A 169 -11.97 -5.46 18.62
N VAL A 170 -12.42 -6.08 17.53
CA VAL A 170 -13.84 -6.19 17.14
C VAL A 170 -14.21 -7.66 16.92
N SER A 171 -15.49 -7.97 17.02
CA SER A 171 -15.98 -9.32 16.70
C SER A 171 -15.82 -9.63 15.20
N GLU A 172 -15.66 -10.90 14.89
CA GLU A 172 -15.53 -11.37 13.50
C GLU A 172 -16.77 -10.99 12.68
N GLU A 173 -17.97 -11.16 13.23
CA GLU A 173 -19.24 -10.79 12.60
C GLU A 173 -19.31 -9.30 12.24
N LEU A 174 -18.86 -8.41 13.15
CA LEU A 174 -18.87 -6.97 12.91
C LEU A 174 -17.87 -6.60 11.81
N TRP A 175 -16.69 -7.22 11.84
CA TRP A 175 -15.67 -7.02 10.81
C TRP A 175 -16.15 -7.48 9.43
N ASP A 176 -16.73 -8.67 9.35
CA ASP A 176 -17.22 -9.26 8.09
C ASP A 176 -18.34 -8.41 7.48
N ARG A 177 -19.29 -7.91 8.29
CA ARG A 177 -20.33 -6.98 7.83
C ARG A 177 -19.75 -5.68 7.31
N ALA A 178 -18.76 -5.10 8.01
CA ALA A 178 -18.10 -3.89 7.58
C ALA A 178 -17.37 -4.10 6.26
N ASN A 179 -16.64 -5.21 6.13
CA ASN A 179 -15.86 -5.52 4.93
C ASN A 179 -16.76 -5.82 3.72
N ALA A 180 -17.84 -6.58 3.90
CA ALA A 180 -18.83 -6.84 2.85
C ALA A 180 -19.49 -5.52 2.36
N LEU A 181 -19.84 -4.63 3.27
CA LEU A 181 -20.36 -3.31 2.92
C LEU A 181 -19.32 -2.48 2.15
N TYR A 182 -18.06 -2.55 2.58
CA TYR A 182 -16.96 -1.84 1.91
C TYR A 182 -16.77 -2.34 0.47
N LYS A 183 -16.71 -3.66 0.25
CA LYS A 183 -16.58 -4.29 -1.07
C LYS A 183 -17.72 -3.89 -1.99
N ARG A 184 -18.97 -4.03 -1.51
CA ARG A 184 -20.18 -3.63 -2.27
C ARG A 184 -20.14 -2.16 -2.71
N ARG A 185 -19.75 -1.24 -1.80
CA ARG A 185 -19.63 0.19 -2.14
C ARG A 185 -18.50 0.46 -3.12
N SER A 186 -17.39 -0.24 -2.99
CA SER A 186 -16.25 -0.13 -3.92
C SER A 186 -16.64 -0.56 -5.34
N GLU A 187 -17.33 -1.68 -5.48
CA GLU A 187 -17.85 -2.20 -6.76
C GLU A 187 -18.86 -1.24 -7.39
N GLN A 188 -19.77 -0.69 -6.60
CA GLN A 188 -20.71 0.32 -7.07
C GLN A 188 -20.01 1.60 -7.56
N MET A 189 -18.95 2.03 -6.88
CA MET A 189 -18.16 3.19 -7.34
C MET A 189 -17.43 2.87 -8.65
N MET A 190 -16.89 1.67 -8.80
CA MET A 190 -16.22 1.25 -10.05
C MET A 190 -17.21 1.08 -11.21
N SER A 191 -18.40 0.54 -10.98
CA SER A 191 -19.45 0.43 -12.01
C SER A 191 -20.01 1.79 -12.42
N ASN A 192 -20.15 2.73 -11.50
CA ASN A 192 -20.55 4.11 -11.80
C ASN A 192 -19.43 4.94 -12.46
N GLN A 193 -18.19 4.49 -12.39
CA GLN A 193 -17.05 5.05 -13.14
C GLN A 193 -16.88 4.42 -14.52
N SER A 194 -17.77 3.50 -14.92
CA SER A 194 -17.76 3.02 -16.29
C SER A 194 -17.98 4.22 -17.21
N ALA A 195 -17.08 4.38 -18.17
CA ALA A 195 -16.86 5.57 -18.99
C ALA A 195 -18.14 6.14 -19.65
N ALA A 196 -19.21 5.36 -19.78
CA ALA A 196 -20.45 5.74 -20.48
C ALA A 196 -21.22 6.88 -19.79
N GLU A 197 -21.30 6.92 -18.46
CA GLU A 197 -22.02 8.02 -17.77
C GLU A 197 -21.22 9.32 -17.71
N PHE A 198 -19.88 9.24 -17.66
CA PHE A 198 -19.03 10.40 -17.70
C PHE A 198 -18.97 11.04 -19.10
N TYR A 199 -19.06 10.24 -20.16
CA TYR A 199 -19.03 10.71 -21.55
C TYR A 199 -20.29 11.49 -21.96
N ASN A 200 -21.43 11.26 -21.31
CA ASN A 200 -22.70 11.90 -21.68
C ASN A 200 -23.12 13.08 -20.78
N ARG A 201 -22.34 13.43 -19.76
CA ARG A 201 -22.71 14.50 -18.82
C ARG A 201 -22.73 15.90 -19.43
N TYR A 202 -21.94 16.12 -20.49
CA TYR A 202 -21.91 17.37 -21.25
C TYR A 202 -21.88 17.06 -22.74
N PRO A 203 -22.43 17.94 -23.61
CA PRO A 203 -22.57 17.68 -25.05
C PRO A 203 -21.27 17.29 -25.75
N TYR A 204 -20.12 17.75 -25.28
CA TYR A 204 -18.80 17.51 -25.88
C TYR A 204 -17.93 16.56 -25.07
N SER A 205 -18.44 15.95 -24.00
CA SER A 205 -17.65 15.00 -23.20
C SER A 205 -17.20 13.81 -24.06
N GLY A 206 -15.88 13.56 -24.10
CA GLY A 206 -15.29 12.48 -24.87
C GLY A 206 -15.29 12.63 -26.39
N LYS A 207 -15.86 13.75 -26.92
CA LYS A 207 -15.93 14.01 -28.37
C LYS A 207 -14.77 14.89 -28.88
N ILE A 208 -14.10 15.61 -28.00
CA ILE A 208 -12.96 16.43 -28.36
C ILE A 208 -11.69 15.59 -28.12
N ILE A 209 -10.98 15.32 -29.18
CA ILE A 209 -9.76 14.49 -29.18
C ILE A 209 -8.58 15.36 -29.61
N CYS A 210 -7.45 15.23 -28.95
CA CYS A 210 -6.21 15.86 -29.37
C CYS A 210 -5.69 15.19 -30.65
N GLU A 211 -5.47 15.95 -31.68
CA GLU A 211 -5.01 15.44 -32.99
C GLU A 211 -3.61 14.82 -32.90
N GLU A 212 -2.71 15.39 -32.09
CA GLU A 212 -1.35 14.89 -31.93
C GLU A 212 -1.25 13.63 -31.04
N HIS A 213 -2.06 13.54 -29.96
CA HIS A 213 -1.89 12.50 -28.93
C HIS A 213 -3.02 11.46 -28.96
N GLY A 214 -4.09 11.66 -29.71
CA GLY A 214 -5.26 10.77 -29.74
C GLY A 214 -6.03 10.67 -28.41
N THR A 215 -5.72 11.53 -27.43
CA THR A 215 -6.37 11.53 -26.10
C THR A 215 -7.57 12.46 -26.07
N SER A 216 -8.61 12.08 -25.31
CA SER A 216 -9.79 12.93 -25.14
C SER A 216 -9.54 14.03 -24.12
N PHE A 217 -10.05 15.24 -24.41
CA PHE A 217 -10.07 16.35 -23.47
C PHE A 217 -11.14 16.16 -22.41
N HIS A 218 -10.77 16.46 -21.15
CA HIS A 218 -11.70 16.42 -20.03
C HIS A 218 -11.95 17.83 -19.49
N ARG A 219 -13.22 18.12 -19.18
CA ARG A 219 -13.56 19.40 -18.54
C ARG A 219 -13.03 19.44 -17.11
N GLN A 220 -12.25 20.45 -16.79
CA GLN A 220 -11.82 20.75 -15.42
C GLN A 220 -12.52 22.03 -14.94
N VAL A 221 -13.15 21.94 -13.76
CA VAL A 221 -13.72 23.13 -13.09
C VAL A 221 -12.69 23.61 -12.10
N LEU A 222 -12.05 24.73 -12.41
CA LEU A 222 -11.21 25.44 -11.47
C LEU A 222 -12.10 26.20 -10.51
N LYS A 223 -12.05 25.90 -9.22
CA LYS A 223 -12.64 26.75 -8.19
C LYS A 223 -11.75 27.98 -8.08
N SER A 224 -12.25 29.15 -8.46
CA SER A 224 -11.56 30.39 -8.14
C SER A 224 -11.45 30.49 -6.62
N ALA A 225 -10.24 30.78 -6.12
CA ALA A 225 -10.07 31.16 -4.74
C ALA A 225 -10.99 32.39 -4.50
N LYS A 226 -11.93 32.22 -3.61
CA LYS A 226 -12.69 33.41 -3.12
C LYS A 226 -11.68 34.32 -2.44
N GLY A 227 -11.46 35.48 -3.03
CA GLY A 227 -10.81 36.58 -2.36
C GLY A 227 -11.60 37.03 -1.14
#